data_4a8c15018076c164edb553d2c4594e74
#
_entry.id   4a8c15018076c164edb553d2c4594e74
#
_cell.length_a   1.000
_cell.length_b   1.000
_cell.length_c   1.000
_cell.angle_alpha   90.00
_cell.angle_beta   90.00
_cell.angle_gamma   90.00
#
_symmetry.space_group_name_H-M   'P 1'
#
loop_
_entity.id
_entity.type
_entity.pdbx_description
1 polymer ?
#
loop_
_entity_poly.entity_id
_entity_poly.type
_entity_poly.pdbx_seq_one_letter_code
_entity_poly.pdbx_strand_id
1 'polypeptide(L)'
;GLVGLIPAITWFISDLRNRTMGSDVLAILSIAGALLTDELLAASVISVMLATGRVLESWAEGQAERQLKSLLSRMPQDVNRVLPDGTIEIVPMAQIAIGDTLLVRTGEITATDGVLIDGAQLDESALTGEPLPVERSAGSEISSGVVNAGSPFSFTATATTEASTYAGIVKLVREAQKKSAPGIRIANKWALRFVPIAVAMAGAAWWATGDVKRAIAVLVVATPCPLILAVPIAIVA
;
A
#
# COMPACT_ATOMS: atom_id res chain seq x y z
N GLY A 1 2.92 -8.93 31.13
CA GLY A 1 3.19 -10.19 30.43
C GLY A 1 1.95 -10.77 29.77
N LEU A 2 0.93 -11.20 30.51
CA LEU A 2 -0.31 -11.80 29.96
C LEU A 2 -1.08 -10.87 29.01
N VAL A 3 -1.13 -9.58 29.30
CA VAL A 3 -1.78 -8.58 28.46
C VAL A 3 -1.10 -8.44 27.07
N GLY A 4 0.22 -8.65 27.00
CA GLY A 4 0.96 -8.63 25.74
C GLY A 4 0.85 -9.92 24.93
N LEU A 5 0.51 -11.04 25.57
CA LEU A 5 0.40 -12.35 24.92
C LEU A 5 -0.87 -12.43 24.05
N ILE A 6 -1.97 -11.81 24.48
CA ILE A 6 -3.26 -11.84 23.75
C ILE A 6 -3.12 -11.20 22.36
N PRO A 7 -2.63 -9.95 22.21
CA PRO A 7 -2.42 -9.38 20.88
C PRO A 7 -1.38 -10.15 20.05
N ALA A 8 -0.31 -10.67 20.69
CA ALA A 8 0.69 -11.47 19.98
C ALA A 8 0.09 -12.75 19.37
N ILE A 9 -0.78 -13.45 20.09
CA ILE A 9 -1.47 -14.65 19.59
C ILE A 9 -2.46 -14.29 18.47
N THR A 10 -3.23 -13.21 18.61
CA THR A 10 -4.19 -12.81 17.57
C THR A 10 -3.48 -12.42 16.27
N TRP A 11 -2.36 -11.71 16.35
CA TRP A 11 -1.53 -11.37 15.20
C TRP A 11 -0.90 -12.62 14.57
N PHE A 12 -0.38 -13.54 15.39
CA PHE A 12 0.17 -14.81 14.91
C PHE A 12 -0.86 -15.65 14.15
N ILE A 13 -2.10 -15.74 14.64
CA ILE A 13 -3.19 -16.44 13.94
C ILE A 13 -3.50 -15.76 12.62
N SER A 14 -3.49 -14.44 12.59
CA SER A 14 -3.68 -13.65 11.36
C SER A 14 -2.56 -13.90 10.35
N ASP A 15 -1.29 -13.87 10.77
CA ASP A 15 -0.13 -14.09 9.92
C ASP A 15 -0.04 -15.53 9.42
N LEU A 16 -0.43 -16.50 10.24
CA LEU A 16 -0.55 -17.90 9.86
C LEU A 16 -1.60 -18.09 8.76
N ARG A 17 -2.74 -17.40 8.87
CA ARG A 17 -3.81 -17.42 7.87
C ARG A 17 -3.39 -16.77 6.56
N ASN A 18 -2.56 -15.71 6.63
CA ASN A 18 -2.08 -14.94 5.47
C ASN A 18 -0.80 -15.53 4.86
N ARG A 19 -0.25 -16.63 5.40
CA ARG A 19 1.02 -17.26 4.99
C ARG A 19 2.24 -16.33 5.04
N THR A 20 2.21 -15.30 5.90
CA THR A 20 3.31 -14.37 6.14
C THR A 20 4.08 -14.76 7.41
N MET A 21 4.43 -16.04 7.55
CA MET A 21 5.22 -16.54 8.68
C MET A 21 6.60 -15.87 8.70
N GLY A 22 6.79 -14.98 9.65
CA GLY A 22 8.02 -14.23 9.86
C GLY A 22 8.62 -14.45 11.24
N SER A 23 9.37 -13.47 11.68
CA SER A 23 10.09 -13.39 12.96
C SER A 23 9.22 -13.46 14.22
N ASP A 24 7.90 -13.33 14.11
CA ASP A 24 6.97 -13.29 15.23
C ASP A 24 6.90 -14.61 16.00
N VAL A 25 7.18 -15.73 15.33
CA VAL A 25 7.27 -17.04 15.97
C VAL A 25 8.32 -17.04 17.10
N LEU A 26 9.50 -16.45 16.85
CA LEU A 26 10.55 -16.33 17.86
C LEU A 26 10.16 -15.43 19.02
N ALA A 27 9.49 -14.31 18.72
CA ALA A 27 9.01 -13.40 19.76
C ALA A 27 7.97 -14.06 20.65
N ILE A 28 7.03 -14.82 20.09
CA ILE A 28 6.01 -15.56 20.86
C ILE A 28 6.66 -16.66 21.72
N LEU A 29 7.59 -17.44 21.15
CA LEU A 29 8.33 -18.44 21.90
C LEU A 29 9.13 -17.82 23.04
N SER A 30 9.76 -16.66 22.81
CA SER A 30 10.52 -15.93 23.82
C SER A 30 9.62 -15.40 24.94
N ILE A 31 8.46 -14.82 24.62
CA ILE A 31 7.50 -14.33 25.62
C ILE A 31 6.92 -15.50 26.42
N ALA A 32 6.51 -16.58 25.75
CA ALA A 32 5.97 -17.76 26.41
C ALA A 32 7.03 -18.42 27.32
N GLY A 33 8.26 -18.57 26.85
CA GLY A 33 9.38 -19.09 27.63
C GLY A 33 9.71 -18.22 28.86
N ALA A 34 9.74 -16.89 28.67
CA ALA A 34 9.99 -15.96 29.77
C ALA A 34 8.88 -15.98 30.83
N LEU A 35 7.62 -16.16 30.42
CA LEU A 35 6.50 -16.32 31.35
C LEU A 35 6.57 -17.66 32.13
N LEU A 36 6.95 -18.75 31.46
CA LEU A 36 7.09 -20.07 32.10
C LEU A 36 8.24 -20.13 33.10
N THR A 37 9.23 -19.25 33.00
CA THR A 37 10.38 -19.17 33.89
C THR A 37 10.31 -18.03 34.91
N ASP A 38 9.12 -17.39 35.05
CA ASP A 38 8.88 -16.22 35.92
C ASP A 38 9.76 -15.00 35.63
N GLU A 39 10.35 -14.93 34.42
CA GLU A 39 11.14 -13.77 33.96
C GLU A 39 10.22 -12.67 33.42
N LEU A 40 9.41 -12.05 34.30
CA LEU A 40 8.38 -11.08 33.96
C LEU A 40 8.95 -9.81 33.31
N LEU A 41 10.16 -9.40 33.72
CA LEU A 41 10.82 -8.24 33.12
C LEU A 41 11.18 -8.51 31.66
N ALA A 42 11.78 -9.67 31.37
CA ALA A 42 12.11 -10.04 29.97
C ALA A 42 10.85 -10.14 29.11
N ALA A 43 9.80 -10.80 29.61
CA ALA A 43 8.51 -10.88 28.90
C ALA A 43 7.90 -9.50 28.62
N SER A 44 8.02 -8.56 29.56
CA SER A 44 7.49 -7.19 29.40
C SER A 44 8.27 -6.40 28.36
N VAL A 45 9.61 -6.45 28.40
CA VAL A 45 10.48 -5.78 27.43
C VAL A 45 10.21 -6.30 26.01
N ILE A 46 10.17 -7.62 25.81
CA ILE A 46 9.90 -8.22 24.50
C ILE A 46 8.52 -7.82 23.99
N SER A 47 7.49 -7.80 24.87
CA SER A 47 6.13 -7.39 24.50
C SER A 47 6.08 -5.93 24.04
N VAL A 48 6.80 -5.01 24.71
CA VAL A 48 6.89 -3.61 24.30
C VAL A 48 7.63 -3.46 22.97
N MET A 49 8.75 -4.17 22.80
CA MET A 49 9.51 -4.15 21.54
C MET A 49 8.66 -4.65 20.37
N LEU A 50 7.93 -5.76 20.56
CA LEU A 50 7.04 -6.31 19.54
C LEU A 50 5.90 -5.32 19.19
N ALA A 51 5.25 -4.73 20.19
CA ALA A 51 4.19 -3.76 19.98
C ALA A 51 4.70 -2.52 19.25
N THR A 52 5.86 -1.98 19.63
CA THR A 52 6.48 -0.82 18.97
C THR A 52 6.85 -1.15 17.53
N GLY A 53 7.44 -2.32 17.27
CA GLY A 53 7.78 -2.78 15.92
C GLY A 53 6.54 -2.85 15.02
N ARG A 54 5.45 -3.41 15.50
CA ARG A 54 4.17 -3.50 14.74
C ARG A 54 3.53 -2.14 14.48
N VAL A 55 3.58 -1.22 15.45
CA VAL A 55 3.07 0.16 15.24
C VAL A 55 3.88 0.88 14.16
N LEU A 56 5.21 0.76 14.18
CA LEU A 56 6.07 1.37 13.16
C LEU A 56 5.84 0.75 11.78
N GLU A 57 5.69 -0.58 11.69
CA GLU A 57 5.37 -1.27 10.45
C GLU A 57 4.05 -0.80 9.87
N SER A 58 2.97 -0.78 10.65
CA SER A 58 1.65 -0.31 10.21
C SER A 58 1.64 1.18 9.83
N TRP A 59 2.45 2.00 10.51
CA TRP A 59 2.61 3.41 10.17
C TRP A 59 3.32 3.59 8.82
N ALA A 60 4.41 2.85 8.59
CA ALA A 60 5.17 2.90 7.35
C ALA A 60 4.33 2.41 6.15
N GLU A 61 3.58 1.30 6.29
CA GLU A 61 2.65 0.81 5.28
C GLU A 61 1.55 1.84 4.99
N GLY A 62 0.96 2.44 6.03
CA GLY A 62 -0.04 3.49 5.88
C GLY A 62 0.47 4.75 5.20
N GLN A 63 1.76 5.08 5.34
CA GLN A 63 2.38 6.20 4.66
C GLN A 63 2.53 5.93 3.15
N ALA A 64 2.97 4.73 2.78
CA ALA A 64 3.07 4.32 1.37
C ALA A 64 1.70 4.29 0.67
N GLU A 65 0.64 3.80 1.36
CA GLU A 65 -0.73 3.82 0.83
C GLU A 65 -1.30 5.23 0.66
N ARG A 66 -0.98 6.17 1.56
CA ARG A 66 -1.51 7.55 1.47
C ARG A 66 -1.03 8.27 0.22
N GLN A 67 0.20 8.08 -0.19
CA GLN A 67 0.73 8.68 -1.43
C GLN A 67 -0.04 8.16 -2.65
N LEU A 68 -0.37 6.87 -2.69
CA LEU A 68 -1.17 6.31 -3.76
C LEU A 68 -2.63 6.81 -3.72
N LYS A 69 -3.24 6.87 -2.53
CA LYS A 69 -4.60 7.42 -2.38
C LYS A 69 -4.70 8.86 -2.83
N SER A 70 -3.66 9.69 -2.65
CA SER A 70 -3.66 11.08 -3.11
C SER A 70 -3.68 11.20 -4.64
N LEU A 71 -3.08 10.26 -5.36
CA LEU A 71 -3.21 10.18 -6.82
C LEU A 71 -4.62 9.76 -7.24
N LEU A 72 -5.18 8.75 -6.56
CA LEU A 72 -6.53 8.25 -6.85
C LEU A 72 -7.64 9.25 -6.50
N SER A 73 -7.45 10.08 -5.48
CA SER A 73 -8.43 11.07 -5.04
C SER A 73 -8.57 12.29 -5.97
N ARG A 74 -7.72 12.41 -6.99
CA ARG A 74 -7.81 13.48 -7.98
C ARG A 74 -8.91 13.24 -9.02
N MET A 75 -9.33 11.99 -9.24
CA MET A 75 -10.39 11.69 -10.19
C MET A 75 -11.74 12.19 -9.69
N PRO A 76 -12.53 12.84 -10.56
CA PRO A 76 -13.87 13.29 -10.21
C PRO A 76 -14.75 12.08 -9.86
N GLN A 77 -15.67 12.22 -8.91
CA GLN A 77 -16.68 11.19 -8.62
C GLN A 77 -17.87 11.33 -9.59
N ASP A 78 -18.21 12.56 -9.92
CA ASP A 78 -19.31 12.92 -10.80
C ASP A 78 -18.79 13.70 -12.00
N VAL A 79 -19.48 13.60 -13.12
CA VAL A 79 -19.18 14.29 -14.39
C VAL A 79 -20.39 14.99 -14.93
N ASN A 80 -20.17 16.03 -15.74
CA ASN A 80 -21.23 16.76 -16.40
C ASN A 80 -21.44 16.16 -17.81
N ARG A 81 -22.53 15.39 -17.97
CA ARG A 81 -22.95 14.84 -19.26
C ARG A 81 -23.86 15.83 -19.96
N VAL A 82 -23.59 16.10 -21.23
CA VAL A 82 -24.42 16.95 -22.09
C VAL A 82 -25.38 16.06 -22.86
N LEU A 83 -26.68 16.28 -22.67
CA LEU A 83 -27.73 15.55 -23.37
C LEU A 83 -27.98 16.14 -24.79
N PRO A 84 -28.64 15.42 -25.70
CA PRO A 84 -28.90 15.89 -27.06
C PRO A 84 -29.71 17.18 -27.12
N ASP A 85 -30.48 17.53 -26.12
CA ASP A 85 -31.25 18.76 -25.99
C ASP A 85 -30.40 19.94 -25.46
N GLY A 86 -29.10 19.73 -25.19
CA GLY A 86 -28.18 20.70 -24.63
C GLY A 86 -28.24 20.85 -23.10
N THR A 87 -29.10 20.12 -22.43
CA THR A 87 -29.13 20.11 -20.93
C THR A 87 -27.93 19.37 -20.35
N ILE A 88 -27.47 19.84 -19.17
CA ILE A 88 -26.35 19.23 -18.46
C ILE A 88 -26.90 18.43 -17.30
N GLU A 89 -26.57 17.15 -17.29
CA GLU A 89 -26.88 16.22 -16.22
C GLU A 89 -25.61 15.85 -15.45
N ILE A 90 -25.66 15.85 -14.13
CA ILE A 90 -24.56 15.36 -13.31
C ILE A 90 -24.76 13.86 -13.06
N VAL A 91 -23.82 13.05 -13.54
CA VAL A 91 -23.87 11.59 -13.41
C VAL A 91 -22.62 11.07 -12.74
N PRO A 92 -22.70 9.96 -11.95
CA PRO A 92 -21.53 9.27 -11.46
C PRO A 92 -20.60 8.86 -12.59
N MET A 93 -19.28 9.01 -12.41
CA MET A 93 -18.27 8.66 -13.40
C MET A 93 -18.39 7.21 -13.91
N ALA A 94 -18.85 6.28 -13.04
CA ALA A 94 -19.08 4.88 -13.41
C ALA A 94 -20.20 4.66 -14.44
N GLN A 95 -21.05 5.67 -14.71
CA GLN A 95 -22.16 5.59 -15.65
C GLN A 95 -21.81 6.17 -17.03
N ILE A 96 -20.55 6.58 -17.24
CA ILE A 96 -20.10 7.06 -18.55
C ILE A 96 -20.13 5.90 -19.55
N ALA A 97 -20.81 6.14 -20.69
CA ALA A 97 -20.82 5.25 -21.84
C ALA A 97 -19.99 5.84 -22.99
N ILE A 98 -19.47 4.94 -23.84
CA ILE A 98 -18.81 5.36 -25.08
C ILE A 98 -19.81 6.10 -25.96
N GLY A 99 -19.44 7.28 -26.45
CA GLY A 99 -20.28 8.17 -27.23
C GLY A 99 -20.98 9.27 -26.42
N ASP A 100 -20.89 9.23 -25.08
CA ASP A 100 -21.40 10.32 -24.24
C ASP A 100 -20.63 11.61 -24.51
N THR A 101 -21.34 12.73 -24.57
CA THR A 101 -20.73 14.08 -24.62
C THR A 101 -20.55 14.56 -23.16
N LEU A 102 -19.32 14.88 -22.82
CA LEU A 102 -18.94 15.33 -21.46
C LEU A 102 -18.43 16.76 -21.50
N LEU A 103 -18.86 17.58 -20.54
CA LEU A 103 -18.38 18.94 -20.34
C LEU A 103 -17.36 18.98 -19.21
N VAL A 104 -16.19 19.57 -19.45
CA VAL A 104 -15.11 19.76 -18.47
C VAL A 104 -14.94 21.25 -18.22
N ARG A 105 -15.21 21.67 -16.99
CA ARG A 105 -15.04 23.07 -16.59
C ARG A 105 -13.57 23.38 -16.29
N THR A 106 -13.23 24.66 -16.26
CA THR A 106 -11.89 25.12 -15.88
C THR A 106 -11.45 24.53 -14.55
N GLY A 107 -10.27 23.91 -14.51
CA GLY A 107 -9.70 23.24 -13.35
C GLY A 107 -10.24 21.83 -13.09
N GLU A 108 -11.24 21.36 -13.83
CA GLU A 108 -11.72 19.98 -13.73
C GLU A 108 -10.82 19.01 -14.50
N ILE A 109 -10.88 17.74 -14.13
CA ILE A 109 -10.09 16.65 -14.72
C ILE A 109 -10.98 15.86 -15.66
N THR A 110 -10.42 15.47 -16.82
CA THR A 110 -11.08 14.56 -17.77
C THR A 110 -11.26 13.18 -17.15
N ALA A 111 -12.51 12.72 -17.07
CA ALA A 111 -12.87 11.46 -16.40
C ALA A 111 -12.53 10.22 -17.22
N THR A 112 -12.55 10.33 -18.55
CA THR A 112 -12.28 9.24 -19.49
C THR A 112 -11.56 9.75 -20.73
N ASP A 113 -11.06 8.83 -21.55
CA ASP A 113 -10.45 9.16 -22.83
C ASP A 113 -11.53 9.57 -23.84
N GLY A 114 -11.19 10.46 -24.76
CA GLY A 114 -12.17 10.94 -25.72
C GLY A 114 -11.58 11.76 -26.87
N VAL A 115 -12.48 12.33 -27.67
CA VAL A 115 -12.15 13.25 -28.78
C VAL A 115 -12.80 14.61 -28.54
N LEU A 116 -11.99 15.64 -28.60
CA LEU A 116 -12.43 17.02 -28.40
C LEU A 116 -13.47 17.46 -29.47
N ILE A 117 -14.56 18.03 -28.98
CA ILE A 117 -15.56 18.72 -29.84
C ILE A 117 -15.09 20.14 -30.06
N ASP A 118 -14.60 20.80 -29.02
CA ASP A 118 -14.06 22.16 -29.03
C ASP A 118 -12.55 22.15 -28.80
N GLY A 119 -11.85 23.23 -29.19
CA GLY A 119 -10.45 23.41 -28.83
C GLY A 119 -10.30 23.59 -27.32
N ALA A 120 -9.23 23.05 -26.74
CA ALA A 120 -8.98 23.08 -25.29
C ALA A 120 -7.52 23.36 -24.96
N GLN A 121 -7.30 24.03 -23.82
CA GLN A 121 -5.99 24.19 -23.22
C GLN A 121 -5.88 23.20 -22.03
N LEU A 122 -4.94 22.26 -22.14
CA LEU A 122 -4.87 21.09 -21.26
C LEU A 122 -3.54 21.06 -20.51
N ASP A 123 -3.59 20.85 -19.21
CA ASP A 123 -2.43 20.49 -18.39
C ASP A 123 -2.31 18.97 -18.37
N GLU A 124 -1.35 18.46 -19.13
CA GLU A 124 -1.03 17.03 -19.24
C GLU A 124 0.09 16.60 -18.30
N SER A 125 0.55 17.47 -17.37
CA SER A 125 1.72 17.25 -16.52
C SER A 125 1.63 15.98 -15.67
N ALA A 126 0.43 15.59 -15.26
CA ALA A 126 0.21 14.36 -14.51
C ALA A 126 0.53 13.08 -15.31
N LEU A 127 0.48 13.13 -16.64
CA LEU A 127 0.74 11.99 -17.53
C LEU A 127 2.12 12.07 -18.20
N THR A 128 2.51 13.26 -18.65
CA THR A 128 3.74 13.47 -19.44
C THR A 128 4.91 13.98 -18.62
N GLY A 129 4.63 14.62 -17.47
CA GLY A 129 5.63 15.33 -16.67
C GLY A 129 5.95 16.74 -17.17
N GLU A 130 5.39 17.18 -18.32
CA GLU A 130 5.62 18.50 -18.89
C GLU A 130 4.75 19.55 -18.18
N PRO A 131 5.33 20.61 -17.56
CA PRO A 131 4.59 21.53 -16.69
C PRO A 131 3.78 22.59 -17.45
N LEU A 132 3.97 22.74 -18.76
CA LEU A 132 3.30 23.78 -19.54
C LEU A 132 2.00 23.24 -20.15
N PRO A 133 0.87 23.96 -20.01
CA PRO A 133 -0.37 23.62 -20.69
C PRO A 133 -0.21 23.60 -22.21
N VAL A 134 -0.82 22.62 -22.85
CA VAL A 134 -0.78 22.40 -24.30
C VAL A 134 -2.14 22.76 -24.91
N GLU A 135 -2.13 23.48 -26.02
CA GLU A 135 -3.34 23.73 -26.83
C GLU A 135 -3.63 22.53 -27.73
N ARG A 136 -4.85 22.02 -27.65
CA ARG A 136 -5.38 20.96 -28.52
C ARG A 136 -6.55 21.46 -29.32
N SER A 137 -6.54 21.19 -30.63
CA SER A 137 -7.62 21.57 -31.52
C SER A 137 -8.81 20.62 -31.43
N ALA A 138 -9.98 21.07 -31.87
CA ALA A 138 -11.16 20.23 -32.08
C ALA A 138 -10.78 18.99 -32.92
N GLY A 139 -11.32 17.82 -32.57
CA GLY A 139 -11.01 16.55 -33.22
C GLY A 139 -9.74 15.87 -32.70
N SER A 140 -8.96 16.49 -31.80
CA SER A 140 -7.81 15.85 -31.16
C SER A 140 -8.24 14.83 -30.11
N GLU A 141 -7.49 13.74 -29.97
CA GLU A 141 -7.65 12.78 -28.87
C GLU A 141 -7.16 13.38 -27.56
N ILE A 142 -7.87 13.10 -26.49
CA ILE A 142 -7.48 13.45 -25.13
C ILE A 142 -7.52 12.23 -24.23
N SER A 143 -6.61 12.18 -23.29
CA SER A 143 -6.54 11.11 -22.28
C SER A 143 -7.26 11.51 -21.00
N SER A 144 -7.76 10.52 -20.27
CA SER A 144 -8.26 10.70 -18.91
C SER A 144 -7.14 11.14 -17.96
N GLY A 145 -7.50 11.92 -16.93
CA GLY A 145 -6.54 12.41 -15.93
C GLY A 145 -5.87 13.74 -16.28
N VAL A 146 -6.21 14.35 -17.42
CA VAL A 146 -5.72 15.66 -17.85
C VAL A 146 -6.60 16.76 -17.25
N VAL A 147 -5.99 17.89 -16.85
CA VAL A 147 -6.70 19.03 -16.25
C VAL A 147 -7.02 20.08 -17.30
N ASN A 148 -8.23 20.61 -17.28
CA ASN A 148 -8.59 21.77 -18.10
C ASN A 148 -7.91 23.03 -17.54
N ALA A 149 -6.94 23.56 -18.25
CA ALA A 149 -6.23 24.79 -17.90
C ALA A 149 -6.82 26.05 -18.57
N GLY A 150 -7.82 25.90 -19.45
CA GLY A 150 -8.44 26.96 -20.20
C GLY A 150 -9.93 27.16 -19.91
N SER A 151 -10.66 27.58 -20.96
CA SER A 151 -12.13 27.70 -20.94
C SER A 151 -12.79 26.32 -20.85
N PRO A 152 -14.06 26.23 -20.41
CA PRO A 152 -14.81 24.99 -20.47
C PRO A 152 -14.87 24.44 -21.90
N PHE A 153 -14.72 23.14 -22.06
CA PHE A 153 -14.79 22.45 -23.34
C PHE A 153 -15.62 21.19 -23.25
N SER A 154 -16.10 20.73 -24.42
CA SER A 154 -16.82 19.46 -24.54
C SER A 154 -16.01 18.45 -25.34
N PHE A 155 -16.16 17.17 -24.99
CA PHE A 155 -15.53 16.06 -25.70
C PHE A 155 -16.46 14.84 -25.75
N THR A 156 -16.28 13.98 -26.73
CA THR A 156 -17.00 12.72 -26.85
C THR A 156 -16.17 11.59 -26.23
N ALA A 157 -16.73 10.85 -25.30
CA ALA A 157 -16.08 9.73 -24.66
C ALA A 157 -15.83 8.57 -25.64
N THR A 158 -14.59 8.08 -25.71
CA THR A 158 -14.19 6.94 -26.54
C THR A 158 -13.93 5.68 -25.72
N ALA A 159 -13.87 5.83 -24.41
CA ALA A 159 -13.68 4.71 -23.47
C ALA A 159 -14.63 4.84 -22.27
N THR A 160 -14.89 3.73 -21.60
CA THR A 160 -15.52 3.76 -20.27
C THR A 160 -14.47 4.14 -19.22
N THR A 161 -14.92 4.54 -18.06
CA THR A 161 -14.03 4.87 -16.93
C THR A 161 -13.01 3.76 -16.63
N GLU A 162 -13.46 2.50 -16.63
CA GLU A 162 -12.60 1.35 -16.29
C GLU A 162 -11.58 1.00 -17.38
N ALA A 163 -11.91 1.32 -18.64
CA ALA A 163 -11.06 1.09 -19.80
C ALA A 163 -10.17 2.31 -20.15
N SER A 164 -10.26 3.38 -19.38
CA SER A 164 -9.52 4.63 -19.64
C SER A 164 -8.01 4.49 -19.39
N THR A 165 -7.22 5.34 -20.04
CA THR A 165 -5.76 5.41 -19.88
C THR A 165 -5.35 5.56 -18.42
N TYR A 166 -6.01 6.44 -17.67
CA TYR A 166 -5.71 6.66 -16.26
C TYR A 166 -6.02 5.43 -15.41
N ALA A 167 -7.14 4.75 -15.64
CA ALA A 167 -7.47 3.49 -14.95
C ALA A 167 -6.42 2.41 -15.22
N GLY A 168 -5.90 2.35 -16.43
CA GLY A 168 -4.77 1.47 -16.80
C GLY A 168 -3.52 1.75 -15.98
N ILE A 169 -3.11 3.02 -15.85
CA ILE A 169 -1.95 3.45 -15.04
C ILE A 169 -2.16 3.06 -13.58
N VAL A 170 -3.32 3.37 -13.02
CA VAL A 170 -3.68 3.03 -11.64
C VAL A 170 -3.61 1.52 -11.39
N LYS A 171 -4.11 0.71 -12.33
CA LYS A 171 -4.05 -0.75 -12.25
C LYS A 171 -2.61 -1.25 -12.26
N LEU A 172 -1.76 -0.74 -13.16
CA LEU A 172 -0.34 -1.10 -13.22
C LEU A 172 0.40 -0.75 -11.93
N VAL A 173 0.15 0.43 -11.35
CA VAL A 173 0.76 0.84 -10.08
C VAL A 173 0.30 -0.06 -8.94
N ARG A 174 -0.99 -0.39 -8.87
CA ARG A 174 -1.52 -1.35 -7.87
C ARG A 174 -0.93 -2.75 -8.02
N GLU A 175 -0.76 -3.23 -9.24
CA GLU A 175 -0.14 -4.54 -9.49
C GLU A 175 1.34 -4.55 -9.14
N ALA A 176 2.06 -3.47 -9.44
CA ALA A 176 3.46 -3.31 -9.05
C ALA A 176 3.63 -3.32 -7.52
N GLN A 177 2.72 -2.67 -6.78
CA GLN A 177 2.74 -2.66 -5.32
C GLN A 177 2.36 -4.01 -4.70
N LYS A 178 1.39 -4.75 -5.29
CA LYS A 178 1.03 -6.10 -4.83
C LYS A 178 2.18 -7.11 -4.99
N LYS A 179 3.07 -6.89 -5.94
CA LYS A 179 4.31 -7.65 -6.04
C LYS A 179 5.26 -7.13 -4.98
N SER A 180 5.19 -7.73 -3.77
CA SER A 180 6.12 -7.44 -2.66
C SER A 180 7.53 -7.21 -3.20
N ALA A 181 8.15 -6.10 -2.80
CA ALA A 181 9.48 -5.74 -3.24
C ALA A 181 10.41 -6.96 -3.12
N PRO A 182 11.31 -7.21 -4.09
CA PRO A 182 12.22 -8.38 -4.06
C PRO A 182 12.96 -8.51 -2.71
N GLY A 183 13.29 -7.37 -2.07
CA GLY A 183 13.92 -7.33 -0.76
C GLY A 183 13.09 -7.95 0.37
N ILE A 184 11.76 -7.75 0.39
CA ILE A 184 10.86 -8.34 1.39
C ILE A 184 10.84 -9.86 1.28
N ARG A 185 10.80 -10.39 0.06
CA ARG A 185 10.83 -11.85 -0.18
C ARG A 185 12.13 -12.48 0.26
N ILE A 186 13.25 -11.80 0.03
CA ILE A 186 14.58 -12.26 0.46
C ILE A 186 14.66 -12.22 1.98
N ALA A 187 14.25 -11.13 2.62
CA ALA A 187 14.23 -11.00 4.07
C ALA A 187 13.38 -12.09 4.73
N ASN A 188 12.16 -12.34 4.25
CA ASN A 188 11.30 -13.40 4.76
C ASN A 188 11.90 -14.81 4.57
N LYS A 189 12.56 -15.07 3.43
CA LYS A 189 13.23 -16.35 3.20
C LYS A 189 14.39 -16.59 4.18
N TRP A 190 15.16 -15.55 4.48
CA TRP A 190 16.24 -15.64 5.47
C TRP A 190 15.72 -15.71 6.89
N ALA A 191 14.67 -14.97 7.23
CA ALA A 191 14.02 -15.05 8.55
C ALA A 191 13.50 -16.48 8.82
N LEU A 192 12.86 -17.13 7.85
CA LEU A 192 12.41 -18.52 7.96
C LEU A 192 13.56 -19.52 8.20
N ARG A 193 14.74 -19.26 7.64
CA ARG A 193 15.93 -20.11 7.90
C ARG A 193 16.58 -19.81 9.23
N PHE A 194 16.45 -18.57 9.71
CA PHE A 194 17.03 -18.14 10.97
C PHE A 194 16.29 -18.75 12.19
N VAL A 195 14.97 -18.92 12.09
CA VAL A 195 14.16 -19.50 13.18
C VAL A 195 14.67 -20.87 13.64
N PRO A 196 14.85 -21.89 12.78
CA PRO A 196 15.34 -23.18 13.22
C PRO A 196 16.77 -23.13 13.77
N ILE A 197 17.61 -22.24 13.26
CA ILE A 197 18.97 -22.04 13.78
C ILE A 197 18.93 -21.47 15.19
N ALA A 198 18.10 -20.46 15.43
CA ALA A 198 17.93 -19.86 16.76
C ALA A 198 17.37 -20.86 17.77
N VAL A 199 16.38 -21.67 17.38
CA VAL A 199 15.82 -22.73 18.22
C VAL A 199 16.86 -23.81 18.49
N ALA A 200 17.68 -24.22 17.50
CA ALA A 200 18.75 -25.19 17.71
C ALA A 200 19.82 -24.66 18.66
N MET A 201 20.22 -23.39 18.56
CA MET A 201 21.17 -22.76 19.48
C MET A 201 20.61 -22.68 20.90
N ALA A 202 19.33 -22.34 21.07
CA ALA A 202 18.67 -22.32 22.36
C ALA A 202 18.62 -23.72 22.99
N GLY A 203 18.29 -24.74 22.18
CA GLY A 203 18.32 -26.15 22.60
C GLY A 203 19.71 -26.60 22.99
N ALA A 204 20.75 -26.24 22.24
CA ALA A 204 22.13 -26.53 22.58
C ALA A 204 22.57 -25.84 23.87
N ALA A 205 22.20 -24.59 24.09
CA ALA A 205 22.48 -23.86 25.32
C ALA A 205 21.82 -24.53 26.54
N TRP A 206 20.58 -24.97 26.40
CA TRP A 206 19.89 -25.72 27.42
C TRP A 206 20.58 -27.05 27.73
N TRP A 207 20.87 -27.82 26.68
CA TRP A 207 21.53 -29.12 26.83
C TRP A 207 22.90 -29.02 27.53
N ALA A 208 23.70 -28.02 27.16
CA ALA A 208 25.02 -27.79 27.68
C ALA A 208 25.03 -27.29 29.14
N THR A 209 23.99 -26.56 29.56
CA THR A 209 23.97 -25.89 30.88
C THR A 209 22.95 -26.45 31.85
N GLY A 210 21.97 -27.24 31.37
CA GLY A 210 20.82 -27.69 32.15
C GLY A 210 19.86 -26.57 32.59
N ASP A 211 20.12 -25.33 32.17
CA ASP A 211 19.38 -24.16 32.61
C ASP A 211 18.50 -23.61 31.47
N VAL A 212 17.17 -23.71 31.64
CA VAL A 212 16.16 -23.21 30.68
C VAL A 212 16.24 -21.70 30.49
N LYS A 213 16.64 -20.95 31.52
CA LYS A 213 16.78 -19.48 31.43
C LYS A 213 17.81 -19.07 30.38
N ARG A 214 18.87 -19.83 30.21
CA ARG A 214 19.89 -19.60 29.18
C ARG A 214 19.35 -19.83 27.76
N ALA A 215 18.53 -20.84 27.58
CA ALA A 215 17.87 -21.09 26.32
C ALA A 215 16.94 -19.91 25.93
N ILE A 216 16.18 -19.41 26.91
CA ILE A 216 15.30 -18.25 26.70
C ILE A 216 16.12 -16.99 26.39
N ALA A 217 17.23 -16.74 27.09
CA ALA A 217 18.13 -15.64 26.82
C ALA A 217 18.65 -15.68 25.37
N VAL A 218 19.00 -16.86 24.85
CA VAL A 218 19.40 -17.04 23.44
C VAL A 218 18.25 -16.69 22.48
N LEU A 219 17.03 -17.14 22.76
CA LEU A 219 15.86 -16.82 21.93
C LEU A 219 15.55 -15.32 21.93
N VAL A 220 15.65 -14.66 23.08
CA VAL A 220 15.44 -13.21 23.22
C VAL A 220 16.43 -12.42 22.38
N VAL A 221 17.72 -12.75 22.48
CA VAL A 221 18.79 -12.08 21.71
C VAL A 221 18.68 -12.40 20.21
N ALA A 222 18.18 -13.58 19.84
CA ALA A 222 17.99 -14.00 18.45
C ALA A 222 16.74 -13.38 17.79
N THR A 223 15.93 -12.57 18.48
CA THR A 223 14.79 -11.92 17.82
C THR A 223 15.28 -10.89 16.77
N PRO A 224 14.93 -11.04 15.48
CA PRO A 224 15.48 -10.22 14.40
C PRO A 224 14.77 -8.87 14.27
N CYS A 225 14.52 -8.16 15.40
CA CYS A 225 13.84 -6.88 15.42
C CYS A 225 14.42 -5.81 14.45
N PRO A 226 15.76 -5.69 14.25
CA PRO A 226 16.29 -4.73 13.27
C PRO A 226 15.93 -5.07 11.82
N LEU A 227 15.74 -6.36 11.51
CA LEU A 227 15.41 -6.81 10.14
C LEU A 227 13.97 -6.45 9.76
N ILE A 228 13.06 -6.46 10.74
CA ILE A 228 11.64 -6.10 10.56
C ILE A 228 11.52 -4.60 10.26
N LEU A 229 12.32 -3.76 10.92
CA LEU A 229 12.31 -2.32 10.73
C LEU A 229 13.05 -1.85 9.46
N ALA A 230 14.08 -2.58 9.04
CA ALA A 230 14.91 -2.18 7.89
C ALA A 230 14.14 -2.19 6.57
N VAL A 231 13.19 -3.09 6.39
CA VAL A 231 12.45 -3.26 5.14
C VAL A 231 11.44 -2.13 4.90
N PRO A 232 10.55 -1.77 5.84
CA PRO A 232 9.65 -0.63 5.66
C PRO A 232 10.40 0.69 5.49
N ILE A 233 11.50 0.91 6.23
CA ILE A 233 12.30 2.13 6.13
C ILE A 233 12.94 2.25 4.74
N ALA A 234 13.46 1.16 4.17
CA ALA A 234 14.06 1.15 2.83
C ALA A 234 13.03 1.37 1.70
N ILE A 235 11.73 1.22 1.96
CA ILE A 235 10.68 1.49 0.98
C ILE A 235 10.23 2.95 1.04
N VAL A 236 10.32 3.59 2.21
CA VAL A 236 9.90 4.98 2.44
C VAL A 236 11.02 5.99 2.14
N ALA A 237 12.28 5.56 2.14
CA ALA A 237 13.45 6.36 1.77
C ALA A 237 13.63 6.44 0.25
#